data_c7c912aa61261f7ae81b80d8acfeba8e
#
_entry.id   c7c912aa61261f7ae81b80d8acfeba8e
#
_cell.length_a   1.000
_cell.length_b   1.000
_cell.length_c   1.000
_cell.angle_alpha   90.00
_cell.angle_beta   90.00
_cell.angle_gamma   90.00
#
_symmetry.space_group_name_H-M   'P 1'
#
loop_
_entity.id
_entity.type
_entity.pdbx_description
1 polymer ?
#
loop_
_entity_poly.entity_id
_entity_poly.type
_entity_poly.pdbx_seq_one_letter_code
_entity_poly.pdbx_strand_id
1 'polypeptide(L)'
;LETTAAKKTAPPKTDDTKFERIPTRPKPPPAWLVQSYIVNPMLIDGRKFDIRAFALVTHDNRVFWYRDFIVRTCSEKFDMSALSNRTAHISNHCVQTTSDNFGAFEEGNEMFAKDLLRVLEKKGSAELFVSIETQMRKAVSRTVACAIDQMGGTTDYHAFQVLGFDFMPDEFGTVWLLEVNGSAAAAKRMTPAISRDVVELAVDRRYPPKKDGAVKNGAIESGRWTELDLDTIIA
;
A
#
# COMPACT_ATOMS: atom_id res chain seq x y z
N LEU A 1 67.40 3.22 11.02
CA LEU A 1 65.97 3.26 11.49
C LEU A 1 65.11 2.68 10.38
N GLU A 2 64.86 1.37 10.48
CA GLU A 2 63.98 0.62 9.55
C GLU A 2 62.52 0.75 10.04
N THR A 3 61.66 1.26 9.20
CA THR A 3 60.22 1.32 9.41
C THR A 3 59.57 0.07 8.85
N THR A 4 59.17 -0.84 9.75
CA THR A 4 58.42 -2.06 9.44
C THR A 4 56.99 -1.70 9.06
N ALA A 5 56.63 -1.91 7.77
CA ALA A 5 55.27 -1.79 7.25
C ALA A 5 54.42 -2.96 7.71
N ALA A 6 53.34 -2.71 8.41
CA ALA A 6 52.38 -3.72 8.84
C ALA A 6 51.59 -4.26 7.63
N LYS A 7 51.67 -5.55 7.37
CA LYS A 7 50.85 -6.26 6.39
C LYS A 7 49.37 -6.22 6.81
N LYS A 8 48.54 -5.56 6.00
CA LYS A 8 47.07 -5.68 6.10
C LYS A 8 46.68 -7.10 5.68
N THR A 9 46.22 -7.89 6.62
CA THR A 9 45.57 -9.18 6.33
C THR A 9 44.15 -8.91 5.73
N ALA A 10 43.89 -9.51 4.58
CA ALA A 10 42.58 -9.47 3.95
C ALA A 10 41.52 -10.16 4.84
N PRO A 11 40.27 -9.71 4.86
CA PRO A 11 39.20 -10.38 5.63
C PRO A 11 38.98 -11.82 5.10
N PRO A 12 38.59 -12.76 5.97
CA PRO A 12 38.33 -14.13 5.57
C PRO A 12 37.22 -14.15 4.51
N LYS A 13 37.45 -14.92 3.43
CA LYS A 13 36.42 -15.22 2.45
C LYS A 13 35.29 -15.95 3.16
N THR A 14 34.12 -15.33 3.18
CA THR A 14 32.89 -16.00 3.64
C THR A 14 32.65 -17.19 2.72
N ASP A 15 32.57 -18.35 3.34
CA ASP A 15 32.21 -19.61 2.69
C ASP A 15 30.87 -19.39 1.99
N ASP A 16 30.83 -19.65 0.67
CA ASP A 16 29.60 -19.66 -0.12
C ASP A 16 28.79 -20.88 0.31
N THR A 17 28.14 -20.79 1.47
CA THR A 17 27.10 -21.74 1.87
C THR A 17 26.03 -21.72 0.78
N LYS A 18 25.96 -22.78 0.01
CA LYS A 18 24.94 -23.05 -0.98
C LYS A 18 23.58 -22.85 -0.32
N PHE A 19 22.97 -21.68 -0.54
CA PHE A 19 21.56 -21.52 -0.28
C PHE A 19 20.85 -22.54 -1.17
N GLU A 20 20.36 -23.64 -0.59
CA GLU A 20 19.46 -24.53 -1.29
C GLU A 20 18.29 -23.69 -1.80
N ARG A 21 18.15 -23.66 -3.11
CA ARG A 21 17.01 -22.95 -3.72
C ARG A 21 15.75 -23.64 -3.24
N ILE A 22 14.95 -22.92 -2.48
CA ILE A 22 13.61 -23.38 -2.12
C ILE A 22 12.92 -23.80 -3.41
N PRO A 23 12.39 -25.04 -3.51
CA PRO A 23 11.74 -25.52 -4.72
C PRO A 23 10.64 -24.52 -5.11
N THR A 24 10.77 -23.91 -6.28
CA THR A 24 9.73 -23.03 -6.79
C THR A 24 8.47 -23.85 -7.00
N ARG A 25 7.36 -23.48 -6.36
CA ARG A 25 6.06 -24.11 -6.65
C ARG A 25 5.82 -24.05 -8.16
N PRO A 26 5.33 -25.16 -8.77
CA PRO A 26 4.99 -25.13 -10.18
C PRO A 26 4.04 -23.97 -10.43
N LYS A 27 4.28 -23.19 -11.49
CA LYS A 27 3.39 -22.11 -11.86
C LYS A 27 2.00 -22.69 -12.10
N PRO A 28 0.95 -22.14 -11.48
CA PRO A 28 -0.41 -22.61 -11.76
C PRO A 28 -0.70 -22.43 -13.26
N PRO A 29 -1.59 -23.24 -13.84
CA PRO A 29 -2.02 -23.07 -15.22
C PRO A 29 -2.57 -21.63 -15.40
N PRO A 30 -2.49 -21.08 -16.62
CA PRO A 30 -3.06 -19.76 -16.89
C PRO A 30 -4.56 -19.77 -16.53
N ALA A 31 -4.93 -18.88 -15.62
CA ALA A 31 -6.31 -18.71 -15.19
C ALA A 31 -6.81 -17.33 -15.64
N TRP A 32 -8.07 -17.26 -16.06
CA TRP A 32 -8.74 -16.02 -16.40
C TRP A 32 -9.72 -15.66 -15.30
N LEU A 33 -9.67 -14.41 -14.84
CA LEU A 33 -10.67 -13.86 -13.94
C LEU A 33 -11.58 -12.90 -14.73
N VAL A 34 -12.89 -13.16 -14.69
CA VAL A 34 -13.90 -12.29 -15.31
C VAL A 34 -14.68 -11.61 -14.20
N GLN A 35 -14.73 -10.28 -14.23
CA GLN A 35 -15.40 -9.46 -13.23
C GLN A 35 -16.37 -8.49 -13.90
N SER A 36 -17.46 -8.13 -13.19
CA SER A 36 -18.34 -7.05 -13.60
C SER A 36 -17.58 -5.73 -13.59
N TYR A 37 -17.70 -4.95 -14.65
CA TYR A 37 -17.07 -3.65 -14.75
C TYR A 37 -17.88 -2.61 -13.96
N ILE A 38 -17.20 -1.72 -13.24
CA ILE A 38 -17.83 -0.58 -12.55
C ILE A 38 -18.09 0.50 -13.60
N VAL A 39 -19.31 0.53 -14.10
CA VAL A 39 -19.70 1.39 -15.25
C VAL A 39 -19.89 2.86 -14.85
N ASN A 40 -20.18 3.12 -13.58
CA ASN A 40 -20.40 4.46 -13.01
C ASN A 40 -19.39 4.75 -11.92
N PRO A 41 -18.07 4.82 -12.21
CA PRO A 41 -17.08 5.18 -11.20
C PRO A 41 -17.22 6.64 -10.79
N MET A 42 -16.83 6.98 -9.57
CA MET A 42 -16.63 8.37 -9.18
C MET A 42 -15.52 8.97 -10.03
N LEU A 43 -15.70 10.24 -10.46
CA LEU A 43 -14.78 10.90 -11.36
C LEU A 43 -14.19 12.18 -10.74
N ILE A 44 -12.91 12.42 -11.03
CA ILE A 44 -12.23 13.69 -10.76
C ILE A 44 -12.06 14.41 -12.11
N ASP A 45 -12.72 15.53 -12.29
CA ASP A 45 -12.73 16.32 -13.53
C ASP A 45 -13.02 15.48 -14.80
N GLY A 46 -13.97 14.54 -14.66
CA GLY A 46 -14.38 13.62 -15.72
C GLY A 46 -13.43 12.45 -15.95
N ARG A 47 -12.37 12.31 -15.16
CA ARG A 47 -11.37 11.23 -15.25
C ARG A 47 -11.60 10.19 -14.18
N LYS A 48 -11.48 8.93 -14.54
CA LYS A 48 -11.54 7.78 -13.64
C LYS A 48 -10.31 7.77 -12.72
N PHE A 49 -10.48 7.27 -11.51
CA PHE A 49 -9.39 7.06 -10.57
C PHE A 49 -9.62 5.80 -9.73
N ASP A 50 -8.57 5.32 -9.12
CA ASP A 50 -8.61 4.34 -8.04
C ASP A 50 -7.79 4.83 -6.83
N ILE A 51 -7.90 4.12 -5.73
CA ILE A 51 -7.24 4.44 -4.47
C ILE A 51 -6.35 3.27 -4.06
N ARG A 52 -5.03 3.50 -3.95
CA ARG A 52 -4.08 2.58 -3.35
C ARG A 52 -3.90 2.92 -1.89
N ALA A 53 -4.46 2.09 -1.02
CA ALA A 53 -4.29 2.18 0.43
C ALA A 53 -3.32 1.12 0.94
N PHE A 54 -2.76 1.32 2.14
CA PHE A 54 -1.78 0.42 2.71
C PHE A 54 -2.24 -0.08 4.08
N ALA A 55 -2.05 -1.38 4.30
CA ALA A 55 -2.19 -2.01 5.60
C ALA A 55 -0.92 -2.80 5.93
N LEU A 56 -0.55 -2.84 7.21
CA LEU A 56 0.54 -3.66 7.72
C LEU A 56 -0.05 -4.71 8.65
N VAL A 57 0.31 -5.97 8.41
CA VAL A 57 -0.06 -7.11 9.25
C VAL A 57 1.20 -7.62 9.93
N THR A 58 1.14 -7.81 11.25
CA THR A 58 2.26 -8.31 12.06
C THR A 58 2.15 -9.82 12.28
N HIS A 59 3.24 -10.44 12.73
CA HIS A 59 3.33 -11.86 13.04
C HIS A 59 2.34 -12.32 14.14
N ASP A 60 1.90 -11.41 15.00
CA ASP A 60 0.89 -11.63 16.05
C ASP A 60 -0.53 -11.23 15.60
N ASN A 61 -0.75 -11.17 14.29
CA ASN A 61 -2.04 -10.94 13.65
C ASN A 61 -2.69 -9.57 13.93
N ARG A 62 -1.89 -8.58 14.33
CA ARG A 62 -2.38 -7.19 14.43
C ARG A 62 -2.35 -6.53 13.08
N VAL A 63 -3.34 -5.68 12.81
CA VAL A 63 -3.53 -5.01 11.53
C VAL A 63 -3.49 -3.50 11.74
N PHE A 64 -2.72 -2.83 10.92
CA PHE A 64 -2.55 -1.38 10.99
C PHE A 64 -2.91 -0.76 9.63
N TRP A 65 -3.72 0.27 9.66
CA TRP A 65 -4.09 1.11 8.53
C TRP A 65 -3.11 2.29 8.42
N TYR A 66 -2.59 2.56 7.22
CA TYR A 66 -1.83 3.78 6.96
C TYR A 66 -2.78 4.93 6.64
N ARG A 67 -2.70 6.03 7.37
CA ARG A 67 -3.67 7.15 7.30
C ARG A 67 -3.64 7.90 5.98
N ASP A 68 -2.57 7.79 5.21
CA ASP A 68 -2.48 8.39 3.89
C ASP A 68 -2.61 7.31 2.81
N PHE A 69 -3.12 7.69 1.65
CA PHE A 69 -3.30 6.79 0.52
C PHE A 69 -3.03 7.54 -0.79
N ILE A 70 -2.83 6.81 -1.86
CA ILE A 70 -2.57 7.34 -3.19
C ILE A 70 -3.85 7.25 -4.00
N VAL A 71 -4.26 8.35 -4.62
CA VAL A 71 -5.31 8.41 -5.64
C VAL A 71 -4.63 8.44 -6.99
N ARG A 72 -4.79 7.39 -7.80
CA ARG A 72 -4.19 7.27 -9.12
C ARG A 72 -5.23 7.66 -10.17
N THR A 73 -4.99 8.75 -10.89
CA THR A 73 -5.93 9.30 -11.86
C THR A 73 -5.58 8.83 -13.28
N CYS A 74 -6.61 8.62 -14.11
CA CYS A 74 -6.43 8.42 -15.53
C CYS A 74 -6.03 9.73 -16.22
N SER A 75 -5.26 9.65 -17.30
CA SER A 75 -4.84 10.80 -18.10
C SER A 75 -5.96 11.32 -18.98
N GLU A 76 -6.91 10.44 -19.34
CA GLU A 76 -8.00 10.77 -20.26
C GLU A 76 -9.34 10.76 -19.55
N LYS A 77 -10.32 11.46 -20.12
CA LYS A 77 -11.69 11.43 -19.62
C LYS A 77 -12.30 10.04 -19.79
N PHE A 78 -13.04 9.63 -18.79
CA PHE A 78 -13.78 8.37 -18.79
C PHE A 78 -14.89 8.39 -19.84
N ASP A 79 -14.92 7.39 -20.72
CA ASP A 79 -15.92 7.27 -21.78
C ASP A 79 -16.25 5.79 -22.06
N MET A 80 -17.45 5.36 -21.69
CA MET A 80 -17.94 3.98 -21.93
C MET A 80 -18.10 3.63 -23.41
N SER A 81 -18.14 4.60 -24.30
CA SER A 81 -18.19 4.36 -25.75
C SER A 81 -16.81 4.02 -26.34
N ALA A 82 -15.73 4.29 -25.61
CA ALA A 82 -14.33 4.15 -26.05
C ALA A 82 -13.56 3.15 -25.20
N LEU A 83 -14.07 1.94 -24.99
CA LEU A 83 -13.47 0.90 -24.12
C LEU A 83 -12.05 0.48 -24.51
N SER A 84 -11.63 0.71 -25.75
CA SER A 84 -10.26 0.46 -26.22
C SER A 84 -9.25 1.49 -25.73
N ASN A 85 -9.70 2.66 -25.24
CA ASN A 85 -8.82 3.69 -24.70
C ASN A 85 -8.34 3.31 -23.29
N ARG A 86 -7.24 2.58 -23.22
CA ARG A 86 -6.71 2.06 -21.96
C ARG A 86 -6.39 3.16 -20.94
N THR A 87 -5.94 4.33 -21.38
CA THR A 87 -5.55 5.45 -20.51
C THR A 87 -6.75 6.23 -19.93
N ALA A 88 -7.96 5.95 -20.44
CA ALA A 88 -9.21 6.41 -19.83
C ALA A 88 -9.80 5.42 -18.81
N HIS A 89 -9.41 4.13 -18.87
CA HIS A 89 -10.04 3.06 -18.12
C HIS A 89 -9.16 2.38 -17.08
N ILE A 90 -7.82 2.38 -17.25
CA ILE A 90 -6.86 1.68 -16.40
C ILE A 90 -5.93 2.70 -15.74
N SER A 91 -6.12 2.92 -14.46
CA SER A 91 -5.38 3.94 -13.67
C SER A 91 -3.96 3.50 -13.25
N ASN A 92 -3.56 2.25 -13.51
CA ASN A 92 -2.23 1.76 -13.19
C ASN A 92 -1.13 2.63 -13.82
N HIS A 93 -0.15 3.04 -13.02
CA HIS A 93 0.93 3.93 -13.44
C HIS A 93 1.62 3.50 -14.75
N CYS A 94 1.94 2.21 -14.90
CA CYS A 94 2.59 1.69 -16.11
C CYS A 94 1.74 1.82 -17.38
N VAL A 95 0.41 1.91 -17.27
CA VAL A 95 -0.48 2.20 -18.38
C VAL A 95 -0.52 3.70 -18.63
N GLN A 96 -0.64 4.50 -17.57
CA GLN A 96 -0.76 5.95 -17.68
C GLN A 96 0.49 6.61 -18.29
N THR A 97 1.70 6.08 -18.03
CA THR A 97 2.94 6.58 -18.65
C THR A 97 2.98 6.46 -20.18
N THR A 98 2.02 5.75 -20.80
CA THR A 98 1.91 5.68 -22.27
C THR A 98 1.03 6.78 -22.87
N SER A 99 0.38 7.60 -22.07
CA SER A 99 -0.45 8.73 -22.53
C SER A 99 0.38 9.98 -22.72
N ASP A 100 0.12 10.73 -23.78
CA ASP A 100 0.70 12.06 -24.01
C ASP A 100 0.27 13.08 -22.93
N ASN A 101 -0.87 12.83 -22.26
CA ASN A 101 -1.40 13.66 -21.17
C ASN A 101 -0.92 13.19 -19.78
N PHE A 102 0.04 12.24 -19.70
CA PHE A 102 0.57 11.81 -18.41
C PHE A 102 1.23 12.98 -17.65
N GLY A 103 0.80 13.18 -16.40
CA GLY A 103 1.29 14.27 -15.56
C GLY A 103 0.76 15.67 -15.90
N ALA A 104 -0.16 15.78 -16.87
CA ALA A 104 -0.69 17.08 -17.29
C ALA A 104 -1.59 17.74 -16.24
N PHE A 105 -2.23 16.97 -15.39
CA PHE A 105 -3.18 17.47 -14.37
C PHE A 105 -2.60 17.36 -12.96
N GLU A 106 -2.04 16.22 -12.60
CA GLU A 106 -1.35 15.97 -11.35
C GLU A 106 0.03 15.36 -11.63
N GLU A 107 1.04 15.73 -10.86
CA GLU A 107 2.38 15.18 -11.02
C GLU A 107 2.35 13.66 -10.92
N GLY A 108 2.71 12.96 -12.01
CA GLY A 108 2.71 11.51 -12.12
C GLY A 108 1.32 10.88 -12.08
N ASN A 109 0.24 11.63 -12.33
CA ASN A 109 -1.16 11.21 -12.17
C ASN A 109 -1.48 10.72 -10.76
N GLU A 110 -0.83 11.30 -9.74
CA GLU A 110 -0.95 10.90 -8.35
C GLU A 110 -1.38 12.06 -7.47
N MET A 111 -2.42 11.83 -6.68
CA MET A 111 -2.91 12.69 -5.60
C MET A 111 -2.84 11.91 -4.28
N PHE A 112 -3.02 12.61 -3.16
CA PHE A 112 -3.04 12.00 -1.83
C PHE A 112 -4.38 12.23 -1.13
N ALA A 113 -4.58 11.59 0.03
CA ALA A 113 -5.82 11.67 0.79
C ALA A 113 -6.36 13.09 0.96
N LYS A 114 -5.47 14.03 1.35
CA LYS A 114 -5.84 15.45 1.53
C LYS A 114 -6.28 16.14 0.23
N ASP A 115 -5.77 15.69 -0.92
CA ASP A 115 -6.12 16.29 -2.21
C ASP A 115 -7.51 15.80 -2.65
N LEU A 116 -7.83 14.52 -2.40
CA LEU A 116 -9.18 13.99 -2.59
C LEU A 116 -10.19 14.72 -1.71
N LEU A 117 -9.86 14.95 -0.43
CA LEU A 117 -10.71 15.74 0.46
C LEU A 117 -11.00 17.11 -0.13
N ARG A 118 -9.99 17.85 -0.60
CA ARG A 118 -10.15 19.18 -1.23
C ARG A 118 -11.02 19.14 -2.49
N VAL A 119 -10.90 18.06 -3.30
CA VAL A 119 -11.76 17.88 -4.49
C VAL A 119 -13.21 17.70 -4.06
N LEU A 120 -13.48 16.90 -3.05
CA LEU A 120 -14.82 16.66 -2.53
C LEU A 120 -15.39 17.89 -1.84
N GLU A 121 -14.59 18.64 -1.07
CA GLU A 121 -14.99 19.93 -0.47
C GLU A 121 -15.44 20.94 -1.53
N LYS A 122 -14.67 21.08 -2.62
CA LYS A 122 -15.03 21.96 -3.73
C LYS A 122 -16.34 21.56 -4.42
N LYS A 123 -16.69 20.28 -4.39
CA LYS A 123 -17.95 19.74 -4.91
C LYS A 123 -19.10 19.79 -3.89
N GLY A 124 -18.87 20.29 -2.68
CA GLY A 124 -19.87 20.32 -1.59
C GLY A 124 -20.22 18.94 -1.03
N SER A 125 -19.32 17.97 -1.12
CA SER A 125 -19.52 16.57 -0.73
C SER A 125 -18.40 16.06 0.19
N ALA A 126 -17.91 16.90 1.10
CA ALA A 126 -16.81 16.58 2.01
C ALA A 126 -17.10 15.36 2.90
N GLU A 127 -18.37 15.11 3.24
CA GLU A 127 -18.83 13.95 4.02
C GLU A 127 -18.52 12.62 3.33
N LEU A 128 -18.45 12.60 1.99
CA LEU A 128 -18.09 11.39 1.24
C LEU A 128 -16.65 10.94 1.54
N PHE A 129 -15.74 11.86 1.87
CA PHE A 129 -14.37 11.48 2.23
C PHE A 129 -14.33 10.56 3.45
N VAL A 130 -15.04 10.93 4.51
CA VAL A 130 -15.11 10.13 5.75
C VAL A 130 -15.80 8.80 5.49
N SER A 131 -16.87 8.79 4.68
CA SER A 131 -17.58 7.58 4.29
C SER A 131 -16.67 6.62 3.51
N ILE A 132 -15.96 7.12 2.50
CA ILE A 132 -15.01 6.34 1.66
C ILE A 132 -13.91 5.74 2.54
N GLU A 133 -13.25 6.56 3.37
CA GLU A 133 -12.19 6.07 4.27
C GLU A 133 -12.71 4.99 5.22
N THR A 134 -13.90 5.19 5.81
CA THR A 134 -14.52 4.22 6.70
C THR A 134 -14.81 2.90 6.00
N GLN A 135 -15.34 2.94 4.78
CA GLN A 135 -15.60 1.74 3.98
C GLN A 135 -14.30 1.00 3.62
N MET A 136 -13.25 1.73 3.22
CA MET A 136 -11.93 1.14 2.92
C MET A 136 -11.37 0.43 4.16
N ARG A 137 -11.37 1.06 5.33
CA ARG A 137 -10.88 0.47 6.59
C ARG A 137 -11.66 -0.78 6.96
N LYS A 138 -13.00 -0.77 6.84
CA LYS A 138 -13.84 -1.95 7.04
C LYS A 138 -13.51 -3.08 6.07
N ALA A 139 -13.30 -2.76 4.80
CA ALA A 139 -12.93 -3.75 3.79
C ALA A 139 -11.57 -4.38 4.09
N VAL A 140 -10.56 -3.57 4.48
CA VAL A 140 -9.25 -4.08 4.91
C VAL A 140 -9.40 -5.05 6.08
N SER A 141 -10.09 -4.65 7.15
CA SER A 141 -10.26 -5.50 8.34
C SER A 141 -10.96 -6.80 8.00
N ARG A 142 -12.06 -6.76 7.23
CA ARG A 142 -12.79 -7.97 6.81
C ARG A 142 -11.93 -8.89 5.95
N THR A 143 -11.20 -8.34 4.99
CA THR A 143 -10.33 -9.12 4.10
C THR A 143 -9.23 -9.83 4.88
N VAL A 144 -8.56 -9.10 5.80
CA VAL A 144 -7.51 -9.70 6.63
C VAL A 144 -8.10 -10.71 7.60
N ALA A 145 -9.22 -10.42 8.27
CA ALA A 145 -9.88 -11.37 9.15
C ALA A 145 -10.24 -12.70 8.46
N CYS A 146 -10.72 -12.63 7.21
CA CYS A 146 -11.00 -13.85 6.42
C CYS A 146 -9.74 -14.65 6.04
N ALA A 147 -8.57 -14.04 5.99
CA ALA A 147 -7.32 -14.66 5.58
C ALA A 147 -6.40 -15.01 6.74
N ILE A 148 -6.68 -14.53 7.94
CA ILE A 148 -5.74 -14.52 9.07
C ILE A 148 -5.29 -15.92 9.47
N ASP A 149 -6.19 -16.90 9.47
CA ASP A 149 -5.87 -18.30 9.79
C ASP A 149 -4.94 -18.93 8.74
N GLN A 150 -5.01 -18.45 7.49
CA GLN A 150 -4.17 -18.94 6.38
C GLN A 150 -2.84 -18.20 6.30
N MET A 151 -2.77 -16.99 6.82
CA MET A 151 -1.53 -16.20 6.88
C MET A 151 -0.53 -16.77 7.88
N GLY A 152 -1.01 -17.56 8.86
CA GLY A 152 -0.19 -18.29 9.80
C GLY A 152 0.59 -17.36 10.72
N GLY A 153 -0.04 -16.87 11.79
CA GLY A 153 0.68 -16.17 12.85
C GLY A 153 1.77 -17.06 13.45
N THR A 154 2.90 -16.48 13.86
CA THR A 154 3.97 -17.17 14.56
C THR A 154 4.47 -16.37 15.73
N THR A 155 4.89 -17.06 16.80
CA THR A 155 5.60 -16.49 17.94
C THR A 155 7.09 -16.73 17.87
N ASP A 156 7.57 -17.56 16.92
CA ASP A 156 8.95 -17.98 16.84
C ASP A 156 9.88 -16.90 16.29
N TYR A 157 9.34 -16.02 15.45
CA TYR A 157 10.09 -14.90 14.91
C TYR A 157 9.17 -13.70 14.63
N HIS A 158 9.76 -12.52 14.58
CA HIS A 158 9.03 -11.30 14.24
C HIS A 158 9.01 -11.08 12.73
N ALA A 159 7.81 -11.07 12.17
CA ALA A 159 7.58 -10.80 10.77
C ALA A 159 6.46 -9.76 10.61
N PHE A 160 6.44 -9.11 9.47
CA PHE A 160 5.36 -8.24 9.06
C PHE A 160 5.20 -8.28 7.54
N GLN A 161 4.01 -7.92 7.08
CA GLN A 161 3.71 -7.77 5.67
C GLN A 161 3.01 -6.45 5.44
N VAL A 162 3.52 -5.66 4.50
CA VAL A 162 2.80 -4.48 4.00
C VAL A 162 1.99 -4.91 2.78
N LEU A 163 0.69 -4.70 2.87
CA LEU A 163 -0.27 -5.01 1.83
C LEU A 163 -0.76 -3.72 1.17
N GLY A 164 -0.93 -3.75 -0.15
CA GLY A 164 -1.56 -2.67 -0.90
C GLY A 164 -2.95 -3.08 -1.36
N PHE A 165 -3.94 -2.32 -0.95
CA PHE A 165 -5.34 -2.51 -1.30
C PHE A 165 -5.74 -1.51 -2.37
N ASP A 166 -6.30 -1.99 -3.48
CA ASP A 166 -6.80 -1.14 -4.55
C ASP A 166 -8.33 -1.04 -4.47
N PHE A 167 -8.81 0.18 -4.34
CA PHE A 167 -10.24 0.49 -4.21
C PHE A 167 -10.71 1.42 -5.32
N MET A 168 -11.99 1.32 -5.63
CA MET A 168 -12.66 2.25 -6.53
C MET A 168 -13.99 2.67 -5.93
N PRO A 169 -14.20 3.95 -5.62
CA PRO A 169 -15.54 4.45 -5.30
C PRO A 169 -16.37 4.60 -6.57
N ASP A 170 -17.65 4.27 -6.49
CA ASP A 170 -18.63 4.56 -7.54
C ASP A 170 -19.25 5.97 -7.35
N GLU A 171 -20.11 6.37 -8.28
CA GLU A 171 -20.76 7.68 -8.27
C GLU A 171 -21.61 7.96 -7.02
N PHE A 172 -22.04 6.90 -6.31
CA PHE A 172 -22.81 7.01 -5.06
C PHE A 172 -21.92 7.03 -3.81
N GLY A 173 -20.60 6.90 -3.97
CA GLY A 173 -19.65 6.80 -2.86
C GLY A 173 -19.53 5.40 -2.24
N THR A 174 -20.09 4.36 -2.90
CA THR A 174 -19.86 2.95 -2.51
C THR A 174 -18.45 2.56 -2.91
N VAL A 175 -17.69 1.98 -1.99
CA VAL A 175 -16.30 1.60 -2.23
C VAL A 175 -16.18 0.12 -2.57
N TRP A 176 -15.61 -0.14 -3.72
CA TRP A 176 -15.35 -1.49 -4.23
C TRP A 176 -13.89 -1.86 -4.04
N LEU A 177 -13.62 -3.01 -3.41
CA LEU A 177 -12.28 -3.59 -3.36
C LEU A 177 -12.00 -4.28 -4.71
N LEU A 178 -10.91 -3.90 -5.37
CA LEU A 178 -10.50 -4.45 -6.66
C LEU A 178 -9.52 -5.60 -6.48
N GLU A 179 -8.44 -5.36 -5.74
CA GLU A 179 -7.38 -6.34 -5.50
C GLU A 179 -6.58 -6.05 -4.22
N VAL A 180 -5.84 -7.07 -3.77
CA VAL A 180 -4.86 -6.94 -2.68
C VAL A 180 -3.50 -7.40 -3.17
N ASN A 181 -2.50 -6.53 -3.01
CA ASN A 181 -1.14 -6.75 -3.47
C ASN A 181 -0.19 -7.03 -2.30
N GLY A 182 0.46 -8.20 -2.30
CA GLY A 182 1.46 -8.57 -1.27
C GLY A 182 2.79 -7.85 -1.41
N SER A 183 3.05 -7.20 -2.55
CA SER A 183 4.27 -6.41 -2.80
C SER A 183 3.88 -5.06 -3.42
N ALA A 184 3.25 -4.23 -2.61
CA ALA A 184 2.68 -2.96 -3.07
C ALA A 184 3.75 -1.88 -3.24
N ALA A 185 3.87 -1.34 -4.45
CA ALA A 185 4.64 -0.12 -4.69
C ALA A 185 3.90 1.09 -4.13
N ALA A 186 4.63 1.97 -3.45
CA ALA A 186 4.15 3.28 -3.03
C ALA A 186 4.57 4.36 -4.05
N ALA A 187 3.82 5.46 -4.09
CA ALA A 187 4.21 6.65 -4.85
C ALA A 187 5.61 7.12 -4.43
N LYS A 188 6.42 7.56 -5.39
CA LYS A 188 7.79 8.02 -5.13
C LYS A 188 7.86 9.06 -4.00
N ARG A 189 6.88 9.98 -3.95
CA ARG A 189 6.78 11.03 -2.92
C ARG A 189 6.39 10.49 -1.54
N MET A 190 5.66 9.37 -1.47
CA MET A 190 5.23 8.72 -0.22
C MET A 190 6.31 7.79 0.34
N THR A 191 7.13 7.18 -0.51
CA THR A 191 8.09 6.12 -0.15
C THR A 191 8.97 6.47 1.06
N PRO A 192 9.59 7.67 1.17
CA PRO A 192 10.44 7.97 2.33
C PRO A 192 9.68 8.00 3.65
N ALA A 193 8.42 8.45 3.62
CA ALA A 193 7.60 8.55 4.82
C ALA A 193 7.08 7.17 5.24
N ILE A 194 6.46 6.41 4.33
CA ILE A 194 5.91 5.09 4.65
C ILE A 194 7.03 4.11 5.07
N SER A 195 8.21 4.15 4.43
CA SER A 195 9.34 3.30 4.81
C SER A 195 9.82 3.57 6.22
N ARG A 196 9.97 4.85 6.61
CA ARG A 196 10.33 5.22 7.98
C ARG A 196 9.26 4.75 8.97
N ASP A 197 7.99 5.02 8.68
CA ASP A 197 6.87 4.68 9.56
C ASP A 197 6.71 3.15 9.70
N VAL A 198 7.04 2.35 8.67
CA VAL A 198 7.10 0.88 8.74
C VAL A 198 8.23 0.42 9.66
N VAL A 199 9.44 0.99 9.51
CA VAL A 199 10.58 0.64 10.36
C VAL A 199 10.26 0.98 11.83
N GLU A 200 9.73 2.17 12.08
CA GLU A 200 9.35 2.60 13.44
C GLU A 200 8.30 1.67 14.07
N LEU A 201 7.28 1.27 13.31
CA LEU A 201 6.22 0.39 13.80
C LEU A 201 6.67 -1.06 13.99
N ALA A 202 7.31 -1.64 12.99
CA ALA A 202 7.52 -3.08 12.90
C ALA A 202 8.91 -3.53 13.39
N VAL A 203 9.90 -2.62 13.38
CA VAL A 203 11.30 -2.94 13.70
C VAL A 203 11.75 -2.28 15.00
N ASP A 204 11.70 -0.95 15.08
CA ASP A 204 12.31 -0.20 16.19
C ASP A 204 11.67 -0.48 17.55
N ARG A 205 10.41 -0.85 17.57
CA ARG A 205 9.72 -1.27 18.80
C ARG A 205 10.32 -2.52 19.41
N ARG A 206 10.77 -3.44 18.56
CA ARG A 206 11.37 -4.70 19.01
C ARG A 206 12.87 -4.58 19.17
N TYR A 207 13.50 -3.83 18.27
CA TYR A 207 14.94 -3.60 18.21
C TYR A 207 15.21 -2.10 18.23
N PRO A 208 15.02 -1.46 19.40
CA PRO A 208 15.17 -0.01 19.48
C PRO A 208 16.59 0.40 19.06
N PRO A 209 16.72 1.44 18.21
CA PRO A 209 18.02 1.96 17.83
C PRO A 209 18.78 2.37 19.10
N LYS A 210 20.07 2.02 19.18
CA LYS A 210 20.96 2.47 20.28
C LYS A 210 21.08 4.00 20.22
N LYS A 211 20.20 4.70 20.89
CA LYS A 211 20.28 6.13 21.15
C LYS A 211 20.30 6.34 22.66
N ASP A 212 21.19 7.17 23.12
CA ASP A 212 21.16 7.73 24.45
C ASP A 212 19.89 8.60 24.57
N GLY A 213 18.83 8.03 25.12
CA GLY A 213 17.57 8.75 25.32
C GLY A 213 16.33 7.85 25.38
N ALA A 214 15.59 7.97 26.45
CA ALA A 214 14.49 7.15 26.91
C ALA A 214 13.47 6.77 25.82
N VAL A 215 13.20 5.47 25.69
CA VAL A 215 12.03 4.91 25.00
C VAL A 215 10.77 5.40 25.72
N LYS A 216 9.99 6.23 25.10
CA LYS A 216 8.65 6.60 25.62
C LYS A 216 7.73 5.39 25.48
N ASN A 217 7.52 4.68 26.58
CA ASN A 217 6.42 3.74 26.75
C ASN A 217 5.11 4.54 26.77
N GLY A 218 4.44 4.63 25.66
CA GLY A 218 3.13 5.30 25.53
C GLY A 218 2.37 4.71 24.33
N ALA A 219 1.04 4.75 24.40
CA ALA A 219 0.12 4.22 23.41
C ALA A 219 0.56 4.50 21.95
N ILE A 220 0.36 3.48 21.13
CA ILE A 220 0.93 3.30 19.80
C ILE A 220 0.32 4.28 18.77
N GLU A 221 0.72 5.52 18.80
CA GLU A 221 0.69 6.38 17.62
C GLU A 221 2.11 6.46 17.05
N SER A 222 2.53 5.41 16.34
CA SER A 222 3.78 5.44 15.60
C SER A 222 3.51 5.98 14.21
N GLY A 223 3.84 7.23 13.99
CA GLY A 223 3.72 7.83 12.69
C GLY A 223 2.25 7.90 12.21
N ARG A 224 2.01 7.45 10.96
CA ARG A 224 0.69 7.50 10.31
C ARG A 224 -0.06 6.18 10.36
N TRP A 225 0.41 5.19 11.13
CA TRP A 225 -0.26 3.91 11.31
C TRP A 225 -1.30 3.99 12.43
N THR A 226 -2.49 3.46 12.17
CA THR A 226 -3.56 3.31 13.15
C THR A 226 -3.96 1.84 13.21
N GLU A 227 -3.98 1.24 14.38
CA GLU A 227 -4.42 -0.13 14.58
C GLU A 227 -5.91 -0.25 14.24
N LEU A 228 -6.26 -1.31 13.51
CA LEU A 228 -7.64 -1.68 13.22
C LEU A 228 -8.07 -2.77 14.20
N ASP A 229 -9.24 -2.56 14.80
CA ASP A 229 -9.90 -3.59 15.59
C ASP A 229 -10.59 -4.57 14.63
N LEU A 230 -10.20 -5.84 14.69
CA LEU A 230 -10.79 -6.89 13.86
C LEU A 230 -12.10 -7.42 14.47
N ASP A 231 -12.27 -7.33 15.78
CA ASP A 231 -13.41 -7.93 16.50
C ASP A 231 -14.70 -7.09 16.31
N THR A 232 -14.58 -5.78 16.29
CA THR A 232 -15.74 -4.86 16.16
C THR A 232 -16.38 -4.89 14.75
N ILE A 233 -15.76 -5.55 13.76
CA ILE A 233 -16.16 -5.46 12.35
C ILE A 233 -16.87 -6.73 11.87
N ILE A 234 -16.80 -7.82 12.63
CA ILE A 234 -17.46 -9.11 12.34
C ILE A 234 -18.92 -9.13 12.84
N ALA A 235 -19.27 -8.20 13.71
CA ALA A 235 -20.63 -7.97 14.17
C ALA A 235 -21.38 -7.00 13.23
#